data_32bb45e6004be3ee5d43e709598e2e21
#
_entry.id   32bb45e6004be3ee5d43e709598e2e21
#
_cell.length_a   1.000
_cell.length_b   1.000
_cell.length_c   1.000
_cell.angle_alpha   90.00
_cell.angle_beta   90.00
_cell.angle_gamma   90.00
#
_symmetry.space_group_name_H-M   'P 1'
#
loop_
_entity.id
_entity.type
_entity.pdbx_description
1 polymer ?
#
loop_
_entity_poly.entity_id
_entity_poly.type
_entity_poly.pdbx_seq_one_letter_code
_entity_poly.pdbx_strand_id
1 'polypeptide(L)'
;MTHNFPMLKNDRILRAMRFESVDVTPVWMMRQAGRYLPEYKKTRAQAGDFLSLCKNTDLATEVTIQPFRRFELDAAILFSDILTIPDALGLGLYFEAGEGPKFHKTVRSMAEVEALPTVAMADALDYVMKAVTSIRHALAGRAPLFGFSGSPWTLATYMIEGGSSKEYRYAKAMLYGEPDTLHALLAKITDAVIDYLLAQIAAGAQLVQIFDSWGGALAHRQFVEFSHHYNTKIVAAIKAKYPEVPVVLFTKGGGLWLDTQCHSGADALGLDWTMPPDRARSIVFEQQKELTKLHKKLHTGIALQGNLDPATLFASPEHIRQQTHLMLQDAYSLGDKTGYIANLGHGINQWVNPDHAKAFIDAVHEYKL
;
A
#
# COMPACT_ATOMS: atom_id res chain seq x y z
N MET A 1 21.49 13.50 6.57
CA MET A 1 22.61 12.82 5.84
C MET A 1 22.16 12.62 4.40
N THR A 2 22.89 13.08 3.42
CA THR A 2 22.61 12.82 2.01
C THR A 2 23.06 11.39 1.70
N HIS A 3 22.13 10.47 1.56
CA HIS A 3 22.44 9.10 1.14
C HIS A 3 22.84 9.10 -0.33
N ASN A 4 23.99 8.54 -0.64
CA ASN A 4 24.43 8.34 -2.03
C ASN A 4 23.91 7.00 -2.55
N PHE A 5 22.66 6.98 -3.02
CA PHE A 5 22.03 5.76 -3.54
C PHE A 5 22.46 5.48 -4.99
N PRO A 6 22.55 4.20 -5.40
CA PRO A 6 22.75 3.83 -6.80
C PRO A 6 21.68 4.45 -7.71
N MET A 7 22.09 4.89 -8.90
CA MET A 7 21.19 5.42 -9.91
C MET A 7 20.14 4.37 -10.30
N LEU A 8 18.89 4.80 -10.45
CA LEU A 8 17.78 3.94 -10.86
C LEU A 8 17.97 3.54 -12.33
N LYS A 9 17.91 2.22 -12.60
CA LYS A 9 18.02 1.63 -13.95
C LYS A 9 16.67 1.27 -14.55
N ASN A 10 15.70 0.94 -13.70
CA ASN A 10 14.32 0.66 -14.08
C ASN A 10 13.41 1.65 -13.34
N ASP A 11 12.84 2.58 -14.09
CA ASP A 11 11.94 3.63 -13.60
C ASP A 11 10.51 3.52 -14.15
N ARG A 12 10.17 2.37 -14.79
CA ARG A 12 8.90 2.14 -15.47
C ARG A 12 7.69 2.53 -14.63
N ILE A 13 7.66 2.12 -13.36
CA ILE A 13 6.52 2.42 -12.48
C ILE A 13 6.39 3.92 -12.19
N LEU A 14 7.52 4.62 -12.03
CA LEU A 14 7.51 6.08 -11.81
C LEU A 14 7.07 6.81 -13.08
N ARG A 15 7.49 6.34 -14.25
CA ARG A 15 7.06 6.88 -15.54
C ARG A 15 5.57 6.63 -15.78
N ALA A 16 5.10 5.41 -15.53
CA ALA A 16 3.67 5.10 -15.65
C ALA A 16 2.80 6.01 -14.77
N MET A 17 3.22 6.31 -13.52
CA MET A 17 2.51 7.24 -12.64
C MET A 17 2.51 8.69 -13.15
N ARG A 18 3.44 9.06 -14.01
CA ARG A 18 3.51 10.38 -14.65
C ARG A 18 2.89 10.41 -16.04
N PHE A 19 2.23 9.32 -16.46
CA PHE A 19 1.68 9.18 -17.81
C PHE A 19 2.73 9.29 -18.93
N GLU A 20 3.96 8.95 -18.63
CA GLU A 20 5.03 8.81 -19.62
C GLU A 20 4.95 7.42 -20.26
N SER A 21 5.37 7.32 -21.53
CA SER A 21 5.39 6.04 -22.23
C SER A 21 6.39 5.06 -21.61
N VAL A 22 6.01 3.80 -21.53
CA VAL A 22 6.86 2.70 -21.07
C VAL A 22 6.94 1.62 -22.15
N ASP A 23 7.99 0.81 -22.13
CA ASP A 23 8.20 -0.29 -23.07
C ASP A 23 7.27 -1.48 -22.81
N VAL A 24 6.96 -1.74 -21.53
CA VAL A 24 6.00 -2.75 -21.06
C VAL A 24 5.23 -2.20 -19.86
N THR A 25 4.04 -2.76 -19.61
CA THR A 25 3.28 -2.43 -18.40
C THR A 25 4.10 -2.79 -17.16
N PRO A 26 4.38 -1.83 -16.25
CA PRO A 26 5.11 -2.16 -15.03
C PRO A 26 4.28 -3.05 -14.10
N VAL A 27 4.95 -4.00 -13.44
CA VAL A 27 4.30 -4.97 -12.54
C VAL A 27 5.06 -5.13 -11.23
N TRP A 28 4.29 -5.22 -10.15
CA TRP A 28 4.72 -5.68 -8.84
C TRP A 28 3.57 -6.38 -8.13
N MET A 29 3.80 -7.03 -6.99
CA MET A 29 2.73 -7.74 -6.28
C MET A 29 2.70 -7.36 -4.80
N MET A 30 1.51 -7.02 -4.29
CA MET A 30 1.29 -6.87 -2.86
C MET A 30 1.65 -8.18 -2.14
N ARG A 31 2.48 -8.08 -1.09
CA ARG A 31 3.06 -9.21 -0.34
C ARG A 31 4.00 -10.09 -1.17
N GLN A 32 4.67 -9.52 -2.20
CA GLN A 32 5.65 -10.25 -3.04
C GLN A 32 6.75 -10.93 -2.22
N ALA A 33 7.19 -10.36 -1.11
CA ALA A 33 7.96 -11.07 -0.08
C ALA A 33 6.97 -11.73 0.89
N GLY A 34 6.80 -13.04 0.81
CA GLY A 34 5.74 -13.68 1.56
C GLY A 34 5.84 -15.20 1.68
N ARG A 35 4.95 -15.77 2.48
CA ARG A 35 4.92 -17.18 2.86
C ARG A 35 4.73 -18.18 1.71
N TYR A 36 4.42 -17.73 0.50
CA TYR A 36 4.37 -18.57 -0.69
C TYR A 36 5.77 -18.94 -1.20
N LEU A 37 6.81 -18.15 -0.85
CA LEU A 37 8.20 -18.38 -1.22
C LEU A 37 8.92 -19.31 -0.23
N PRO A 38 9.57 -20.40 -0.68
CA PRO A 38 10.35 -21.30 0.19
C PRO A 38 11.50 -20.58 0.90
N GLU A 39 12.21 -19.69 0.22
CA GLU A 39 13.31 -18.91 0.79
C GLU A 39 12.83 -17.94 1.87
N TYR A 40 11.66 -17.32 1.70
CA TYR A 40 11.05 -16.50 2.74
C TYR A 40 10.75 -17.34 4.00
N LYS A 41 10.17 -18.54 3.84
CA LYS A 41 9.89 -19.44 4.97
C LYS A 41 11.17 -19.79 5.73
N LYS A 42 12.29 -20.04 5.01
CA LYS A 42 13.59 -20.33 5.62
C LYS A 42 14.10 -19.13 6.43
N THR A 43 14.11 -17.93 5.85
CA THR A 43 14.55 -16.69 6.54
C THR A 43 13.64 -16.38 7.72
N ARG A 44 12.33 -16.58 7.59
CA ARG A 44 11.35 -16.38 8.66
C ARG A 44 11.61 -17.33 9.84
N ALA A 45 11.95 -18.61 9.57
CA ALA A 45 12.29 -19.58 10.59
C ALA A 45 13.59 -19.20 11.35
N GLN A 46 14.57 -18.63 10.65
CA GLN A 46 15.82 -18.13 11.27
C GLN A 46 15.55 -16.94 12.20
N ALA A 47 14.60 -16.09 11.88
CA ALA A 47 14.24 -14.93 12.72
C ALA A 47 13.47 -15.32 13.99
N GLY A 48 12.88 -16.51 14.04
CA GLY A 48 12.05 -17.00 15.13
C GLY A 48 10.60 -16.56 15.04
N ASP A 49 10.31 -15.25 15.10
CA ASP A 49 8.95 -14.69 14.98
C ASP A 49 8.87 -13.57 13.94
N PHE A 50 7.66 -13.10 13.63
CA PHE A 50 7.44 -12.11 12.57
C PHE A 50 7.99 -10.72 12.96
N LEU A 51 7.83 -10.31 14.21
CA LEU A 51 8.32 -9.01 14.65
C LEU A 51 9.85 -8.98 14.69
N SER A 52 10.48 -10.09 15.10
CA SER A 52 11.93 -10.25 15.04
C SER A 52 12.45 -10.14 13.62
N LEU A 53 11.74 -10.72 12.63
CA LEU A 53 12.07 -10.57 11.23
C LEU A 53 11.96 -9.09 10.77
N CYS A 54 10.86 -8.41 11.10
CA CYS A 54 10.65 -7.01 10.73
C CYS A 54 11.66 -6.06 11.40
N LYS A 55 12.03 -6.34 12.68
CA LYS A 55 12.93 -5.49 13.47
C LYS A 55 14.42 -5.76 13.18
N ASN A 56 14.74 -6.75 12.37
CA ASN A 56 16.12 -7.04 11.94
C ASN A 56 16.34 -6.50 10.51
N THR A 57 17.17 -5.46 10.41
CA THR A 57 17.47 -4.77 9.16
C THR A 57 17.98 -5.70 8.05
N ASP A 58 18.91 -6.63 8.40
CA ASP A 58 19.52 -7.53 7.42
C ASP A 58 18.50 -8.55 6.90
N LEU A 59 17.70 -9.13 7.80
CA LEU A 59 16.67 -10.10 7.42
C LEU A 59 15.53 -9.45 6.65
N ALA A 60 15.10 -8.23 7.04
CA ALA A 60 14.10 -7.46 6.30
C ALA A 60 14.60 -7.10 4.89
N THR A 61 15.88 -6.75 4.77
CA THR A 61 16.53 -6.51 3.46
C THR A 61 16.55 -7.80 2.64
N GLU A 62 17.02 -8.91 3.22
CA GLU A 62 17.09 -10.19 2.52
C GLU A 62 15.72 -10.61 1.97
N VAL A 63 14.66 -10.60 2.79
CA VAL A 63 13.33 -11.02 2.32
C VAL A 63 12.75 -10.07 1.26
N THR A 64 13.08 -8.79 1.31
CA THR A 64 12.66 -7.83 0.29
C THR A 64 13.33 -8.10 -1.06
N ILE A 65 14.57 -8.57 -1.06
CA ILE A 65 15.34 -8.85 -2.29
C ILE A 65 15.01 -10.23 -2.87
N GLN A 66 14.56 -11.19 -2.08
CA GLN A 66 14.27 -12.56 -2.53
C GLN A 66 13.36 -12.64 -3.77
N PRO A 67 12.24 -11.88 -3.87
CA PRO A 67 11.40 -11.89 -5.08
C PRO A 67 12.17 -11.53 -6.36
N PHE A 68 13.13 -10.59 -6.27
CA PHE A 68 13.95 -10.15 -7.41
C PHE A 68 14.96 -11.19 -7.90
N ARG A 69 15.16 -12.29 -7.18
CA ARG A 69 15.96 -13.43 -7.64
C ARG A 69 15.13 -14.41 -8.48
N ARG A 70 13.79 -14.31 -8.41
CA ARG A 70 12.85 -15.18 -9.11
C ARG A 70 12.12 -14.49 -10.24
N PHE A 71 11.81 -13.20 -10.06
CA PHE A 71 10.86 -12.47 -10.88
C PHE A 71 11.46 -11.17 -11.39
N GLU A 72 11.07 -10.81 -12.60
CA GLU A 72 11.33 -9.51 -13.20
C GLU A 72 10.27 -8.51 -12.70
N LEU A 73 10.53 -7.88 -11.57
CA LEU A 73 9.62 -6.92 -10.94
C LEU A 73 10.05 -5.49 -11.18
N ASP A 74 9.08 -4.59 -11.39
CA ASP A 74 9.32 -3.17 -11.66
C ASP A 74 9.26 -2.30 -10.39
N ALA A 75 8.92 -2.86 -9.23
CA ALA A 75 9.06 -2.19 -7.94
C ALA A 75 9.32 -3.17 -6.80
N ALA A 76 10.10 -2.72 -5.82
CA ALA A 76 10.20 -3.33 -4.50
C ALA A 76 9.23 -2.66 -3.53
N ILE A 77 8.78 -3.39 -2.52
CA ILE A 77 8.10 -2.81 -1.37
C ILE A 77 8.85 -3.19 -0.10
N LEU A 78 9.05 -2.23 0.78
CA LEU A 78 9.63 -2.42 2.09
C LEU A 78 8.96 -3.60 2.82
N PHE A 79 9.76 -4.50 3.41
CA PHE A 79 9.24 -5.52 4.30
C PHE A 79 9.08 -4.97 5.71
N SER A 80 7.84 -4.75 6.11
CA SER A 80 7.42 -4.25 7.43
C SER A 80 5.96 -4.64 7.67
N ASP A 81 5.34 -4.11 8.71
CA ASP A 81 3.91 -4.26 9.00
C ASP A 81 3.22 -2.89 9.11
N ILE A 82 1.94 -2.81 8.75
CA ILE A 82 1.14 -1.58 8.91
C ILE A 82 0.92 -1.24 10.39
N LEU A 83 1.04 -2.22 11.29
CA LEU A 83 0.76 -2.07 12.73
C LEU A 83 1.96 -1.61 13.55
N THR A 84 3.08 -1.28 12.90
CA THR A 84 4.26 -0.72 13.58
C THR A 84 3.96 0.62 14.27
N ILE A 85 3.10 1.46 13.69
CA ILE A 85 2.68 2.74 14.30
C ILE A 85 1.89 2.50 15.59
N PRO A 86 0.81 1.69 15.63
CA PRO A 86 0.16 1.34 16.88
C PRO A 86 1.10 0.72 17.93
N ASP A 87 2.07 -0.11 17.51
CA ASP A 87 3.10 -0.66 18.43
C ASP A 87 3.97 0.46 19.03
N ALA A 88 4.45 1.39 18.20
CA ALA A 88 5.22 2.56 18.63
C ALA A 88 4.40 3.49 19.56
N LEU A 89 3.09 3.56 19.39
CA LEU A 89 2.17 4.27 20.28
C LEU A 89 1.89 3.52 21.60
N GLY A 90 2.55 2.38 21.83
CA GLY A 90 2.54 1.68 23.12
C GLY A 90 1.40 0.69 23.30
N LEU A 91 0.72 0.24 22.24
CA LEU A 91 -0.34 -0.76 22.34
C LEU A 91 0.19 -2.18 22.56
N GLY A 92 1.47 -2.45 22.23
CA GLY A 92 2.11 -3.74 22.42
C GLY A 92 1.58 -4.79 21.43
N LEU A 93 2.10 -4.74 20.20
CA LEU A 93 1.77 -5.66 19.12
C LEU A 93 2.38 -7.05 19.37
N TYR A 94 1.57 -8.09 19.20
CA TYR A 94 2.03 -9.48 19.17
C TYR A 94 1.27 -10.28 18.13
N PHE A 95 1.83 -11.45 17.76
CA PHE A 95 1.22 -12.35 16.79
C PHE A 95 0.91 -13.68 17.44
N GLU A 96 -0.37 -14.05 17.42
CA GLU A 96 -0.83 -15.34 17.89
C GLU A 96 -0.89 -16.35 16.74
N ALA A 97 -0.39 -17.56 16.98
CA ALA A 97 -0.35 -18.60 15.95
C ALA A 97 -1.76 -18.93 15.45
N GLY A 98 -2.01 -18.71 14.15
CA GLY A 98 -3.31 -18.97 13.51
C GLY A 98 -4.34 -17.85 13.62
N GLU A 99 -4.16 -16.86 14.52
CA GLU A 99 -5.15 -15.79 14.74
C GLU A 99 -4.72 -14.41 14.18
N GLY A 100 -3.45 -14.24 13.84
CA GLY A 100 -2.92 -12.99 13.26
C GLY A 100 -2.46 -11.96 14.30
N PRO A 101 -2.40 -10.67 13.94
CA PRO A 101 -1.94 -9.62 14.82
C PRO A 101 -2.95 -9.29 15.92
N LYS A 102 -2.45 -9.07 17.14
CA LYS A 102 -3.21 -8.63 18.31
C LYS A 102 -2.44 -7.56 19.08
N PHE A 103 -3.17 -6.81 19.91
CA PHE A 103 -2.63 -5.81 20.79
C PHE A 103 -2.94 -6.13 22.27
N HIS A 104 -1.99 -5.88 23.15
CA HIS A 104 -2.20 -6.00 24.59
C HIS A 104 -3.13 -4.91 25.14
N LYS A 105 -3.18 -3.74 24.48
CA LYS A 105 -4.04 -2.62 24.85
C LYS A 105 -4.95 -2.23 23.70
N THR A 106 -6.12 -1.69 24.02
CA THR A 106 -7.08 -1.10 23.07
C THR A 106 -7.30 0.37 23.41
N VAL A 107 -7.89 1.12 22.46
CA VAL A 107 -8.24 2.53 22.63
C VAL A 107 -9.73 2.68 22.34
N ARG A 108 -10.54 2.90 23.39
CA ARG A 108 -12.01 2.91 23.30
C ARG A 108 -12.69 4.09 23.99
N SER A 109 -11.89 5.03 24.52
CA SER A 109 -12.41 6.22 25.20
C SER A 109 -11.53 7.44 24.90
N MET A 110 -12.08 8.64 25.10
CA MET A 110 -11.33 9.89 24.93
C MET A 110 -10.10 9.93 25.84
N ALA A 111 -10.24 9.49 27.09
CA ALA A 111 -9.11 9.44 28.04
C ALA A 111 -7.96 8.53 27.54
N GLU A 112 -8.29 7.39 26.93
CA GLU A 112 -7.28 6.50 26.34
C GLU A 112 -6.64 7.12 25.07
N VAL A 113 -7.41 7.87 24.28
CA VAL A 113 -6.87 8.64 23.15
C VAL A 113 -5.91 9.71 23.62
N GLU A 114 -6.27 10.47 24.66
CA GLU A 114 -5.42 11.52 25.24
C GLU A 114 -4.14 10.96 25.84
N ALA A 115 -4.21 9.76 26.45
CA ALA A 115 -3.08 9.05 27.04
C ALA A 115 -2.08 8.49 26.03
N LEU A 116 -2.42 8.41 24.72
CA LEU A 116 -1.48 7.98 23.69
C LEU A 116 -0.28 8.94 23.62
N PRO A 117 0.95 8.42 23.63
CA PRO A 117 2.14 9.26 23.57
C PRO A 117 2.27 9.98 22.23
N THR A 118 2.89 11.15 22.25
CA THR A 118 3.43 11.76 21.03
C THR A 118 4.84 11.23 20.82
N VAL A 119 5.08 10.56 19.69
CA VAL A 119 6.32 9.86 19.40
C VAL A 119 6.87 10.32 18.06
N ALA A 120 8.16 10.63 17.99
CA ALA A 120 8.85 10.81 16.72
C ALA A 120 9.00 9.44 16.04
N MET A 121 8.27 9.21 14.95
CA MET A 121 8.22 7.90 14.30
C MET A 121 9.57 7.50 13.69
N ALA A 122 10.39 8.46 13.25
CA ALA A 122 11.73 8.20 12.75
C ALA A 122 12.62 7.53 13.81
N ASP A 123 12.50 7.95 15.08
CA ASP A 123 13.30 7.41 16.19
C ASP A 123 12.72 6.09 16.71
N ALA A 124 11.40 6.06 16.96
CA ALA A 124 10.73 4.87 17.48
C ALA A 124 10.77 3.68 16.52
N LEU A 125 10.78 3.95 15.22
CA LEU A 125 10.81 2.97 14.14
C LEU A 125 12.12 3.06 13.31
N ASP A 126 13.24 3.41 13.97
CA ASP A 126 14.56 3.54 13.35
C ASP A 126 14.99 2.28 12.58
N TYR A 127 14.63 1.09 13.06
CA TYR A 127 14.87 -0.16 12.34
C TYR A 127 14.20 -0.19 10.94
N VAL A 128 13.04 0.47 10.77
CA VAL A 128 12.37 0.59 9.47
C VAL A 128 13.17 1.52 8.56
N MET A 129 13.62 2.66 9.08
CA MET A 129 14.42 3.62 8.30
C MET A 129 15.74 3.01 7.84
N LYS A 130 16.40 2.26 8.73
CA LYS A 130 17.59 1.47 8.40
C LYS A 130 17.31 0.41 7.33
N ALA A 131 16.17 -0.29 7.41
CA ALA A 131 15.77 -1.26 6.40
C ALA A 131 15.53 -0.60 5.03
N VAL A 132 14.84 0.55 4.98
CA VAL A 132 14.65 1.33 3.74
C VAL A 132 15.99 1.65 3.09
N THR A 133 16.93 2.21 3.86
CA THR A 133 18.26 2.57 3.36
C THR A 133 19.05 1.34 2.87
N SER A 134 19.05 0.26 3.66
CA SER A 134 19.71 -1.00 3.29
C SER A 134 19.14 -1.62 2.01
N ILE A 135 17.82 -1.69 1.90
CA ILE A 135 17.12 -2.21 0.72
C ILE A 135 17.44 -1.37 -0.52
N ARG A 136 17.47 -0.03 -0.40
CA ARG A 136 17.83 0.87 -1.52
C ARG A 136 19.23 0.57 -2.08
N HIS A 137 20.20 0.31 -1.19
CA HIS A 137 21.53 -0.11 -1.60
C HIS A 137 21.53 -1.51 -2.21
N ALA A 138 20.84 -2.48 -1.59
CA ALA A 138 20.78 -3.86 -2.08
C ALA A 138 20.08 -4.01 -3.43
N LEU A 139 19.09 -3.16 -3.72
CA LEU A 139 18.45 -3.11 -5.04
C LEU A 139 19.41 -2.66 -6.14
N ALA A 140 20.46 -1.90 -5.83
CA ALA A 140 21.44 -1.43 -6.80
C ALA A 140 20.83 -0.76 -8.05
N GLY A 141 19.72 -0.07 -7.88
CA GLY A 141 18.97 0.60 -8.95
C GLY A 141 18.06 -0.30 -9.79
N ARG A 142 17.94 -1.59 -9.49
CA ARG A 142 17.11 -2.54 -10.28
C ARG A 142 15.64 -2.16 -10.35
N ALA A 143 15.10 -1.56 -9.30
CA ALA A 143 13.72 -1.09 -9.23
C ALA A 143 13.57 -0.03 -8.14
N PRO A 144 12.58 0.88 -8.22
CA PRO A 144 12.25 1.79 -7.13
C PRO A 144 11.66 1.05 -5.93
N LEU A 145 11.80 1.66 -4.75
CA LEU A 145 11.34 1.11 -3.49
C LEU A 145 10.11 1.86 -2.99
N PHE A 146 9.00 1.13 -2.80
CA PHE A 146 7.85 1.60 -2.05
C PHE A 146 8.13 1.65 -0.56
N GLY A 147 7.85 2.82 0.07
CA GLY A 147 7.48 2.90 1.45
C GLY A 147 5.97 2.71 1.61
N PHE A 148 5.49 2.45 2.83
CA PHE A 148 4.05 2.31 3.05
C PHE A 148 3.62 2.53 4.49
N SER A 149 2.33 2.74 4.68
CA SER A 149 1.65 2.73 5.97
C SER A 149 0.21 2.23 5.81
N GLY A 150 -0.40 1.81 6.92
CA GLY A 150 -1.86 1.71 6.97
C GLY A 150 -2.51 3.10 6.97
N SER A 151 -3.75 3.20 6.49
CA SER A 151 -4.56 4.41 6.62
C SER A 151 -4.96 4.66 8.09
N PRO A 152 -5.27 5.90 8.47
CA PRO A 152 -5.72 6.19 9.83
C PRO A 152 -6.93 5.37 10.26
N TRP A 153 -7.94 5.20 9.40
CA TRP A 153 -9.09 4.36 9.68
C TRP A 153 -8.72 2.89 9.89
N THR A 154 -7.88 2.34 9.01
CA THR A 154 -7.41 0.96 9.13
C THR A 154 -6.67 0.73 10.44
N LEU A 155 -5.74 1.64 10.80
CA LEU A 155 -4.98 1.55 12.04
C LEU A 155 -5.87 1.73 13.28
N ALA A 156 -6.77 2.73 13.27
CA ALA A 156 -7.75 2.95 14.34
C ALA A 156 -8.62 1.71 14.58
N THR A 157 -9.06 1.05 13.50
CA THR A 157 -9.85 -0.18 13.60
C THR A 157 -9.10 -1.25 14.39
N TYR A 158 -7.82 -1.50 14.08
CA TYR A 158 -7.00 -2.45 14.83
C TYR A 158 -6.77 -2.03 16.28
N MET A 159 -6.55 -0.73 16.54
CA MET A 159 -6.34 -0.18 17.89
C MET A 159 -7.61 -0.31 18.75
N ILE A 160 -8.78 -0.12 18.18
CA ILE A 160 -10.06 -0.20 18.88
C ILE A 160 -10.50 -1.65 19.08
N GLU A 161 -10.38 -2.49 18.04
CA GLU A 161 -10.78 -3.91 18.11
C GLU A 161 -9.78 -4.76 18.93
N GLY A 162 -8.51 -4.35 19.00
CA GLY A 162 -7.43 -5.11 19.64
C GLY A 162 -6.83 -6.19 18.73
N GLY A 163 -7.21 -6.22 17.45
CA GLY A 163 -6.77 -7.18 16.46
C GLY A 163 -7.59 -7.09 15.17
N SER A 164 -7.52 -8.14 14.35
CA SER A 164 -8.35 -8.23 13.14
C SER A 164 -9.82 -8.46 13.52
N SER A 165 -10.74 -7.82 12.80
CA SER A 165 -12.18 -7.96 13.00
C SER A 165 -12.89 -8.15 11.66
N LYS A 166 -13.99 -8.91 11.66
CA LYS A 166 -14.90 -9.04 10.51
C LYS A 166 -16.09 -8.09 10.62
N GLU A 167 -16.55 -7.84 11.83
CA GLU A 167 -17.76 -7.06 12.11
C GLU A 167 -17.47 -5.61 12.50
N TYR A 168 -16.24 -5.29 12.93
CA TYR A 168 -15.85 -3.94 13.37
C TYR A 168 -16.75 -3.39 14.47
N ARG A 169 -17.14 -4.24 15.41
CA ARG A 169 -18.18 -3.95 16.42
C ARG A 169 -17.85 -2.71 17.23
N TYR A 170 -16.65 -2.66 17.82
CA TYR A 170 -16.25 -1.55 18.68
C TYR A 170 -15.91 -0.30 17.88
N ALA A 171 -15.22 -0.45 16.75
CA ALA A 171 -14.90 0.66 15.87
C ALA A 171 -16.15 1.34 15.31
N LYS A 172 -17.15 0.57 14.88
CA LYS A 172 -18.44 1.12 14.40
C LYS A 172 -19.31 1.64 15.53
N ALA A 173 -19.26 1.06 16.73
CA ALA A 173 -19.94 1.63 17.88
C ALA A 173 -19.39 3.02 18.23
N MET A 174 -18.08 3.19 18.26
CA MET A 174 -17.42 4.49 18.46
C MET A 174 -17.77 5.47 17.34
N LEU A 175 -17.71 5.03 16.07
CA LEU A 175 -18.01 5.85 14.89
C LEU A 175 -19.42 6.48 14.97
N TYR A 176 -20.43 5.72 15.41
CA TYR A 176 -21.81 6.21 15.48
C TYR A 176 -22.20 6.82 16.82
N GLY A 177 -21.58 6.38 17.92
CA GLY A 177 -21.92 6.80 19.27
C GLY A 177 -21.01 7.88 19.84
N GLU A 178 -19.74 7.88 19.46
CA GLU A 178 -18.71 8.78 19.99
C GLU A 178 -17.81 9.33 18.88
N PRO A 179 -18.38 10.00 17.84
CA PRO A 179 -17.62 10.45 16.67
C PRO A 179 -16.44 11.37 17.03
N ASP A 180 -16.59 12.23 18.04
CA ASP A 180 -15.54 13.14 18.49
C ASP A 180 -14.32 12.37 19.04
N THR A 181 -14.55 11.28 19.79
CA THR A 181 -13.48 10.39 20.26
C THR A 181 -12.75 9.74 19.08
N LEU A 182 -13.50 9.27 18.08
CA LEU A 182 -12.91 8.68 16.89
C LEU A 182 -12.11 9.72 16.08
N HIS A 183 -12.64 10.94 15.89
CA HIS A 183 -11.93 12.02 15.22
C HIS A 183 -10.61 12.38 15.93
N ALA A 184 -10.61 12.43 17.26
CA ALA A 184 -9.40 12.67 18.04
C ALA A 184 -8.35 11.56 17.84
N LEU A 185 -8.77 10.29 17.83
CA LEU A 185 -7.90 9.16 17.55
C LEU A 185 -7.34 9.21 16.12
N LEU A 186 -8.21 9.43 15.13
CA LEU A 186 -7.80 9.51 13.73
C LEU A 186 -6.84 10.66 13.46
N ALA A 187 -7.01 11.80 14.12
CA ALA A 187 -6.10 12.93 14.01
C ALA A 187 -4.69 12.57 14.52
N LYS A 188 -4.58 11.98 15.71
CA LYS A 188 -3.28 11.52 16.25
C LYS A 188 -2.60 10.49 15.36
N ILE A 189 -3.35 9.52 14.84
CA ILE A 189 -2.83 8.51 13.92
C ILE A 189 -2.38 9.17 12.61
N THR A 190 -3.13 10.15 12.10
CA THR A 190 -2.78 10.88 10.87
C THR A 190 -1.43 11.57 11.01
N ASP A 191 -1.19 12.27 12.10
CA ASP A 191 0.08 12.93 12.38
C ASP A 191 1.24 11.92 12.45
N ALA A 192 1.01 10.78 13.12
CA ALA A 192 1.98 9.70 13.20
C ALA A 192 2.28 9.06 11.81
N VAL A 193 1.26 8.86 10.98
CA VAL A 193 1.41 8.33 9.61
C VAL A 193 2.18 9.32 8.72
N ILE A 194 1.88 10.62 8.82
CA ILE A 194 2.61 11.66 8.09
C ILE A 194 4.09 11.62 8.45
N ASP A 195 4.42 11.68 9.75
CA ASP A 195 5.80 11.64 10.23
C ASP A 195 6.52 10.37 9.76
N TYR A 196 5.86 9.21 9.85
CA TYR A 196 6.40 7.92 9.43
C TYR A 196 6.68 7.84 7.94
N LEU A 197 5.75 8.29 7.07
CA LEU A 197 5.94 8.25 5.62
C LEU A 197 7.00 9.27 5.16
N LEU A 198 7.03 10.46 5.75
CA LEU A 198 8.08 11.45 5.49
C LEU A 198 9.46 10.93 5.90
N ALA A 199 9.57 10.19 7.01
CA ALA A 199 10.81 9.56 7.44
C ALA A 199 11.26 8.44 6.47
N GLN A 200 10.33 7.61 5.97
CA GLN A 200 10.65 6.59 4.95
C GLN A 200 11.17 7.22 3.65
N ILE A 201 10.55 8.32 3.19
CA ILE A 201 11.03 9.05 2.01
C ILE A 201 12.44 9.59 2.25
N ALA A 202 12.68 10.23 3.41
CA ALA A 202 14.00 10.73 3.77
C ALA A 202 15.06 9.61 3.87
N ALA A 203 14.66 8.39 4.27
CA ALA A 203 15.51 7.22 4.33
C ALA A 203 15.77 6.57 2.95
N GLY A 204 15.03 6.96 1.89
CA GLY A 204 15.27 6.53 0.52
C GLY A 204 14.11 5.87 -0.21
N ALA A 205 12.90 5.81 0.35
CA ALA A 205 11.71 5.39 -0.39
C ALA A 205 11.43 6.37 -1.55
N GLN A 206 11.14 5.85 -2.74
CA GLN A 206 10.99 6.65 -3.95
C GLN A 206 9.53 6.89 -4.32
N LEU A 207 8.63 6.14 -3.72
CA LEU A 207 7.19 6.28 -3.78
C LEU A 207 6.60 5.67 -2.52
N VAL A 208 5.37 6.05 -2.15
CA VAL A 208 4.73 5.53 -0.95
C VAL A 208 3.30 5.08 -1.22
N GLN A 209 2.84 4.08 -0.47
CA GLN A 209 1.47 3.59 -0.55
C GLN A 209 0.77 3.65 0.80
N ILE A 210 -0.45 4.20 0.81
CA ILE A 210 -1.36 4.19 1.95
C ILE A 210 -2.33 3.01 1.77
N PHE A 211 -2.32 2.06 2.71
CA PHE A 211 -3.21 0.91 2.70
C PHE A 211 -4.46 1.17 3.53
N ASP A 212 -5.55 1.54 2.88
CA ASP A 212 -6.87 1.63 3.50
C ASP A 212 -7.62 0.28 3.40
N SER A 213 -7.06 -0.74 4.04
CA SER A 213 -7.52 -2.12 3.93
C SER A 213 -8.95 -2.34 4.45
N TRP A 214 -9.46 -1.43 5.29
CA TRP A 214 -10.78 -1.50 5.89
C TRP A 214 -11.72 -0.36 5.48
N GLY A 215 -11.31 0.50 4.54
CA GLY A 215 -12.16 1.59 4.02
C GLY A 215 -13.48 1.10 3.44
N GLY A 216 -13.47 -0.06 2.76
CA GLY A 216 -14.66 -0.69 2.21
C GLY A 216 -15.68 -1.18 3.24
N ALA A 217 -15.33 -1.22 4.53
CA ALA A 217 -16.27 -1.56 5.60
C ALA A 217 -17.17 -0.38 6.02
N LEU A 218 -16.88 0.83 5.54
CA LEU A 218 -17.63 2.04 5.84
C LEU A 218 -18.78 2.24 4.83
N ALA A 219 -19.88 2.85 5.26
CA ALA A 219 -20.85 3.41 4.34
C ALA A 219 -20.30 4.71 3.74
N HIS A 220 -20.83 5.17 2.61
CA HIS A 220 -20.24 6.26 1.85
C HIS A 220 -19.96 7.55 2.66
N ARG A 221 -20.95 8.05 3.41
CA ARG A 221 -20.75 9.25 4.25
C ARG A 221 -19.63 9.06 5.26
N GLN A 222 -19.60 7.90 5.92
CA GLN A 222 -18.58 7.56 6.91
C GLN A 222 -17.21 7.35 6.25
N PHE A 223 -17.16 6.84 5.03
CA PHE A 223 -15.93 6.77 4.26
C PHE A 223 -15.35 8.16 3.99
N VAL A 224 -16.19 9.09 3.53
CA VAL A 224 -15.78 10.49 3.29
C VAL A 224 -15.22 11.11 4.56
N GLU A 225 -15.93 10.97 5.67
CA GLU A 225 -15.64 11.64 6.93
C GLU A 225 -14.48 11.00 7.71
N PHE A 226 -14.46 9.67 7.85
CA PHE A 226 -13.55 8.96 8.75
C PHE A 226 -12.36 8.27 8.04
N SER A 227 -12.37 8.17 6.71
CA SER A 227 -11.25 7.62 5.95
C SER A 227 -10.69 8.63 4.94
N HIS A 228 -11.47 9.01 3.93
CA HIS A 228 -11.01 9.86 2.83
C HIS A 228 -10.43 11.19 3.32
N HIS A 229 -11.10 11.87 4.24
CA HIS A 229 -10.65 13.14 4.84
C HIS A 229 -9.24 13.04 5.42
N TYR A 230 -8.93 11.97 6.13
CA TYR A 230 -7.64 11.76 6.78
C TYR A 230 -6.57 11.31 5.78
N ASN A 231 -6.92 10.46 4.81
CA ASN A 231 -6.03 10.08 3.72
C ASN A 231 -5.62 11.29 2.88
N THR A 232 -6.56 12.19 2.58
CA THR A 232 -6.28 13.45 1.87
C THR A 232 -5.29 14.35 2.61
N LYS A 233 -5.39 14.44 3.95
CA LYS A 233 -4.42 15.18 4.77
C LYS A 233 -3.01 14.60 4.66
N ILE A 234 -2.87 13.27 4.68
CA ILE A 234 -1.58 12.60 4.54
C ILE A 234 -0.98 12.90 3.17
N VAL A 235 -1.77 12.72 2.11
CA VAL A 235 -1.32 13.02 0.74
C VAL A 235 -0.86 14.48 0.62
N ALA A 236 -1.65 15.42 1.11
CA ALA A 236 -1.33 16.84 1.07
C ALA A 236 -0.02 17.15 1.81
N ALA A 237 0.21 16.58 2.99
CA ALA A 237 1.43 16.76 3.76
C ALA A 237 2.67 16.21 3.05
N ILE A 238 2.56 15.03 2.44
CA ILE A 238 3.65 14.45 1.64
C ILE A 238 3.96 15.33 0.44
N LYS A 239 2.94 15.73 -0.33
CA LYS A 239 3.10 16.57 -1.52
C LYS A 239 3.63 17.97 -1.21
N ALA A 240 3.33 18.53 -0.04
CA ALA A 240 3.89 19.80 0.40
C ALA A 240 5.40 19.73 0.62
N LYS A 241 5.94 18.59 1.09
CA LYS A 241 7.37 18.41 1.39
C LYS A 241 8.15 17.74 0.26
N TYR A 242 7.54 16.79 -0.44
CA TYR A 242 8.13 15.98 -1.51
C TYR A 242 7.18 15.91 -2.71
N PRO A 243 6.98 17.02 -3.46
CA PRO A 243 6.01 17.08 -4.56
C PRO A 243 6.27 16.05 -5.66
N GLU A 244 7.55 15.66 -5.84
CA GLU A 244 8.01 14.70 -6.86
C GLU A 244 7.79 13.24 -6.49
N VAL A 245 7.57 12.93 -5.19
CA VAL A 245 7.40 11.54 -4.72
C VAL A 245 5.96 11.11 -4.93
N PRO A 246 5.71 10.06 -5.74
CA PRO A 246 4.37 9.57 -5.98
C PRO A 246 3.74 8.95 -4.73
N VAL A 247 2.45 9.21 -4.55
CA VAL A 247 1.61 8.62 -3.50
C VAL A 247 0.53 7.76 -4.13
N VAL A 248 0.46 6.49 -3.72
CA VAL A 248 -0.61 5.57 -4.10
C VAL A 248 -1.58 5.43 -2.93
N LEU A 249 -2.88 5.61 -3.18
CA LEU A 249 -3.94 5.31 -2.21
C LEU A 249 -4.64 4.01 -2.63
N PHE A 250 -4.59 2.99 -1.79
CA PHE A 250 -5.28 1.72 -2.00
C PHE A 250 -6.39 1.55 -0.99
N THR A 251 -7.65 1.41 -1.46
CA THR A 251 -8.80 1.12 -0.60
C THR A 251 -9.44 -0.20 -1.01
N LYS A 252 -9.34 -1.21 -0.15
CA LYS A 252 -10.02 -2.50 -0.39
C LYS A 252 -11.54 -2.31 -0.25
N GLY A 253 -12.30 -2.78 -1.24
CA GLY A 253 -13.76 -2.57 -1.30
C GLY A 253 -14.16 -1.14 -1.64
N GLY A 254 -13.19 -0.29 -2.04
CA GLY A 254 -13.39 1.13 -2.31
C GLY A 254 -13.87 1.46 -3.73
N GLY A 255 -14.12 0.46 -4.55
CA GLY A 255 -14.51 0.70 -5.95
C GLY A 255 -15.79 1.50 -6.13
N LEU A 256 -16.74 1.39 -5.20
CA LEU A 256 -17.99 2.19 -5.20
C LEU A 256 -17.75 3.69 -4.94
N TRP A 257 -16.60 4.06 -4.38
CA TRP A 257 -16.24 5.44 -4.02
C TRP A 257 -14.99 5.92 -4.74
N LEU A 258 -14.72 5.33 -5.90
CA LEU A 258 -13.54 5.66 -6.68
C LEU A 258 -13.55 7.13 -7.15
N ASP A 259 -14.71 7.67 -7.49
CA ASP A 259 -14.93 9.07 -7.78
C ASP A 259 -14.49 9.97 -6.62
N THR A 260 -14.91 9.67 -5.41
CA THR A 260 -14.47 10.36 -4.19
C THR A 260 -12.95 10.26 -4.00
N GLN A 261 -12.37 9.09 -4.20
CA GLN A 261 -10.91 8.87 -4.05
C GLN A 261 -10.08 9.70 -5.05
N CYS A 262 -10.62 10.03 -6.23
CA CYS A 262 -9.96 10.92 -7.19
C CYS A 262 -9.66 12.31 -6.60
N HIS A 263 -10.38 12.73 -5.57
CA HIS A 263 -10.17 14.02 -4.89
C HIS A 263 -9.16 13.96 -3.74
N SER A 264 -8.51 12.82 -3.51
CA SER A 264 -7.50 12.65 -2.45
C SER A 264 -6.18 13.39 -2.70
N GLY A 265 -5.91 13.76 -3.96
CA GLY A 265 -4.62 14.32 -4.38
C GLY A 265 -3.53 13.26 -4.61
N ALA A 266 -3.84 11.97 -4.49
CA ALA A 266 -2.92 10.87 -4.79
C ALA A 266 -2.56 10.83 -6.28
N ASP A 267 -1.33 10.40 -6.61
CA ASP A 267 -0.87 10.25 -7.99
C ASP A 267 -1.42 8.97 -8.64
N ALA A 268 -1.74 7.95 -7.82
CA ALA A 268 -2.35 6.72 -8.30
C ALA A 268 -3.36 6.17 -7.29
N LEU A 269 -4.39 5.50 -7.82
CA LEU A 269 -5.38 4.77 -7.02
C LEU A 269 -5.21 3.27 -7.23
N GLY A 270 -5.04 2.55 -6.12
CA GLY A 270 -5.00 1.09 -6.11
C GLY A 270 -6.42 0.51 -6.10
N LEU A 271 -6.69 -0.39 -7.02
CA LEU A 271 -7.95 -1.10 -7.17
C LEU A 271 -7.85 -2.48 -6.55
N ASP A 272 -8.91 -2.92 -5.87
CA ASP A 272 -9.09 -4.33 -5.62
C ASP A 272 -9.80 -5.03 -6.80
N TRP A 273 -9.93 -6.35 -6.73
CA TRP A 273 -10.49 -7.17 -7.80
C TRP A 273 -12.00 -7.00 -8.04
N THR A 274 -12.70 -6.22 -7.22
CA THR A 274 -14.15 -5.99 -7.36
C THR A 274 -14.50 -4.87 -8.33
N MET A 275 -13.51 -4.05 -8.71
CA MET A 275 -13.67 -2.93 -9.65
C MET A 275 -13.08 -3.29 -11.02
N PRO A 276 -13.87 -3.42 -12.08
CA PRO A 276 -13.36 -3.61 -13.44
C PRO A 276 -12.45 -2.45 -13.87
N PRO A 277 -11.27 -2.71 -14.45
CA PRO A 277 -10.31 -1.67 -14.82
C PRO A 277 -10.83 -0.66 -15.85
N ASP A 278 -11.65 -1.09 -16.83
CA ASP A 278 -12.30 -0.24 -17.83
C ASP A 278 -13.25 0.78 -17.18
N ARG A 279 -14.07 0.30 -16.23
CA ARG A 279 -14.95 1.17 -15.44
C ARG A 279 -14.17 2.15 -14.58
N ALA A 280 -13.11 1.68 -13.92
CA ALA A 280 -12.23 2.55 -13.13
C ALA A 280 -11.60 3.65 -14.00
N ARG A 281 -11.10 3.31 -15.18
CA ARG A 281 -10.57 4.28 -16.17
C ARG A 281 -11.61 5.33 -16.55
N SER A 282 -12.82 4.91 -16.83
CA SER A 282 -13.91 5.81 -17.21
C SER A 282 -14.24 6.80 -16.08
N ILE A 283 -14.34 6.32 -14.84
CA ILE A 283 -14.60 7.18 -13.67
C ILE A 283 -13.46 8.18 -13.48
N VAL A 284 -12.21 7.71 -13.47
CA VAL A 284 -11.03 8.57 -13.28
C VAL A 284 -10.95 9.63 -14.39
N PHE A 285 -11.18 9.25 -15.64
CA PHE A 285 -11.17 10.18 -16.78
C PHE A 285 -12.21 11.31 -16.63
N GLU A 286 -13.44 11.00 -16.21
CA GLU A 286 -14.46 12.01 -15.97
C GLU A 286 -14.10 12.93 -14.79
N GLN A 287 -13.61 12.36 -13.69
CA GLN A 287 -13.19 13.15 -12.52
C GLN A 287 -11.99 14.06 -12.84
N GLN A 288 -11.03 13.60 -13.62
CA GLN A 288 -9.89 14.43 -14.05
C GLN A 288 -10.33 15.65 -14.87
N LYS A 289 -11.33 15.51 -15.73
CA LYS A 289 -11.89 16.65 -16.48
C LYS A 289 -12.46 17.71 -15.52
N GLU A 290 -13.15 17.28 -14.48
CA GLU A 290 -13.71 18.20 -13.49
C GLU A 290 -12.62 18.87 -12.65
N LEU A 291 -11.64 18.10 -12.16
CA LEU A 291 -10.51 18.62 -11.41
C LEU A 291 -9.69 19.65 -12.20
N THR A 292 -9.48 19.39 -13.50
CA THR A 292 -8.78 20.33 -14.38
C THR A 292 -9.55 21.66 -14.54
N LYS A 293 -10.87 21.61 -14.64
CA LYS A 293 -11.73 22.80 -14.69
C LYS A 293 -11.66 23.62 -13.41
N LEU A 294 -11.69 22.93 -12.24
CA LEU A 294 -11.69 23.57 -10.92
C LEU A 294 -10.35 24.25 -10.61
N HIS A 295 -9.24 23.60 -10.91
CA HIS A 295 -7.91 24.05 -10.50
C HIS A 295 -7.13 24.83 -11.56
N LYS A 296 -7.66 25.00 -12.78
CA LYS A 296 -6.99 25.69 -13.92
C LYS A 296 -5.52 25.24 -14.16
N LYS A 297 -5.12 24.09 -13.62
CA LYS A 297 -3.83 23.44 -13.84
C LYS A 297 -4.06 22.14 -14.55
N LEU A 298 -3.21 21.80 -15.53
CA LEU A 298 -3.14 20.45 -16.07
C LEU A 298 -2.78 19.52 -14.89
N HIS A 299 -3.74 18.75 -14.41
CA HIS A 299 -3.43 17.57 -13.62
C HIS A 299 -2.74 16.58 -14.55
N THR A 300 -1.57 16.09 -14.16
CA THR A 300 -0.82 15.11 -14.95
C THR A 300 -1.57 13.80 -15.13
N GLY A 301 -2.68 13.62 -14.42
CA GLY A 301 -3.52 12.43 -14.43
C GLY A 301 -3.49 11.71 -13.08
N ILE A 302 -4.42 10.79 -12.89
CA ILE A 302 -4.45 9.85 -11.77
C ILE A 302 -4.25 8.46 -12.34
N ALA A 303 -3.10 7.84 -12.05
CA ALA A 303 -2.80 6.49 -12.52
C ALA A 303 -3.65 5.44 -11.78
N LEU A 304 -3.83 4.27 -12.38
CA LEU A 304 -4.48 3.13 -11.74
C LEU A 304 -3.49 2.00 -11.51
N GLN A 305 -3.62 1.34 -10.36
CA GLN A 305 -2.81 0.18 -9.99
C GLN A 305 -3.71 -1.00 -9.61
N GLY A 306 -3.47 -2.14 -10.17
CA GLY A 306 -4.19 -3.37 -9.81
C GLY A 306 -4.40 -4.25 -11.04
N ASN A 307 -5.38 -5.17 -11.05
CA ASN A 307 -6.14 -5.59 -9.88
C ASN A 307 -6.60 -7.06 -10.04
N LEU A 308 -5.68 -7.91 -10.55
CA LEU A 308 -6.01 -9.33 -10.72
C LEU A 308 -6.47 -9.91 -9.38
N ASP A 309 -7.58 -10.67 -9.38
CA ASP A 309 -8.00 -11.40 -8.18
C ASP A 309 -6.85 -12.33 -7.74
N PRO A 310 -6.34 -12.19 -6.51
CA PRO A 310 -5.28 -13.05 -6.01
C PRO A 310 -5.63 -14.55 -6.06
N ALA A 311 -6.91 -14.90 -6.03
CA ALA A 311 -7.37 -16.28 -6.14
C ALA A 311 -7.17 -16.87 -7.55
N THR A 312 -7.04 -16.04 -8.58
CA THR A 312 -6.67 -16.49 -9.93
C THR A 312 -5.36 -17.27 -9.95
N LEU A 313 -4.43 -16.93 -9.03
CA LEU A 313 -3.14 -17.62 -8.92
C LEU A 313 -3.25 -19.07 -8.40
N PHE A 314 -4.43 -19.57 -8.06
CA PHE A 314 -4.67 -20.99 -7.81
C PHE A 314 -4.98 -21.79 -9.09
N ALA A 315 -5.27 -21.10 -10.20
CA ALA A 315 -5.54 -21.73 -11.48
C ALA A 315 -4.24 -22.19 -12.16
N SER A 316 -4.37 -22.85 -13.33
CA SER A 316 -3.20 -23.20 -14.14
C SER A 316 -2.49 -21.96 -14.68
N PRO A 317 -1.18 -22.02 -14.96
CA PRO A 317 -0.43 -20.91 -15.57
C PRO A 317 -1.07 -20.36 -16.85
N GLU A 318 -1.69 -21.22 -17.65
CA GLU A 318 -2.40 -20.82 -18.88
C GLU A 318 -3.61 -19.93 -18.55
N HIS A 319 -4.45 -20.33 -17.61
CA HIS A 319 -5.59 -19.53 -17.17
C HIS A 319 -5.17 -18.23 -16.50
N ILE A 320 -4.08 -18.24 -15.73
CA ILE A 320 -3.51 -17.04 -15.13
C ILE A 320 -3.12 -16.03 -16.23
N ARG A 321 -2.41 -16.49 -17.28
CA ARG A 321 -2.04 -15.66 -18.42
C ARG A 321 -3.28 -15.08 -19.13
N GLN A 322 -4.29 -15.92 -19.39
CA GLN A 322 -5.54 -15.47 -19.99
C GLN A 322 -6.23 -14.38 -19.16
N GLN A 323 -6.40 -14.58 -17.85
CA GLN A 323 -7.04 -13.60 -16.99
C GLN A 323 -6.22 -12.31 -16.86
N THR A 324 -4.90 -12.43 -16.85
CA THR A 324 -4.00 -11.27 -16.85
C THR A 324 -4.15 -10.44 -18.14
N HIS A 325 -4.22 -11.10 -19.29
CA HIS A 325 -4.43 -10.40 -20.56
C HIS A 325 -5.81 -9.72 -20.64
N LEU A 326 -6.88 -10.34 -20.13
CA LEU A 326 -8.20 -9.72 -20.03
C LEU A 326 -8.16 -8.47 -19.13
N MET A 327 -7.53 -8.56 -17.96
CA MET A 327 -7.34 -7.40 -17.08
C MET A 327 -6.62 -6.25 -17.81
N LEU A 328 -5.58 -6.54 -18.59
CA LEU A 328 -4.83 -5.52 -19.33
C LEU A 328 -5.64 -4.96 -20.50
N GLN A 329 -6.42 -5.79 -21.19
CA GLN A 329 -7.37 -5.32 -22.22
C GLN A 329 -8.37 -4.32 -21.64
N ASP A 330 -8.96 -4.63 -20.48
CA ASP A 330 -9.87 -3.74 -19.78
C ASP A 330 -9.16 -2.46 -19.35
N ALA A 331 -7.95 -2.56 -18.78
CA ALA A 331 -7.15 -1.41 -18.36
C ALA A 331 -6.80 -0.45 -19.51
N TYR A 332 -6.70 -0.95 -20.73
CA TYR A 332 -6.36 -0.16 -21.91
C TYR A 332 -7.54 0.04 -22.89
N SER A 333 -8.76 -0.26 -22.45
CA SER A 333 -9.97 -0.21 -23.28
C SER A 333 -10.27 1.17 -23.90
N LEU A 334 -9.84 2.26 -23.25
CA LEU A 334 -9.99 3.62 -23.77
C LEU A 334 -8.90 4.05 -24.76
N GLY A 335 -7.97 3.15 -25.12
CA GLY A 335 -6.90 3.38 -26.09
C GLY A 335 -5.67 4.08 -25.54
N ASP A 336 -5.73 4.70 -24.36
CA ASP A 336 -4.55 5.25 -23.68
C ASP A 336 -3.77 4.12 -22.96
N LYS A 337 -2.52 3.96 -23.32
CA LYS A 337 -1.61 2.92 -22.82
C LYS A 337 -0.67 3.43 -21.71
N THR A 338 -0.97 4.57 -21.13
CA THR A 338 -0.23 5.18 -20.02
C THR A 338 -1.02 5.11 -18.70
N GLY A 339 -0.39 5.44 -17.60
CA GLY A 339 -1.05 5.59 -16.30
C GLY A 339 -1.63 4.29 -15.72
N TYR A 340 -1.03 3.11 -16.03
CA TYR A 340 -1.46 1.85 -15.45
C TYR A 340 -0.28 1.03 -14.93
N ILE A 341 -0.45 0.44 -13.75
CA ILE A 341 0.49 -0.43 -13.07
C ILE A 341 -0.21 -1.75 -12.77
N ALA A 342 0.28 -2.86 -13.29
CA ALA A 342 -0.27 -4.17 -13.00
C ALA A 342 0.10 -4.62 -11.58
N ASN A 343 -0.90 -5.14 -10.88
CA ASN A 343 -0.76 -5.73 -9.54
C ASN A 343 -1.88 -6.74 -9.32
N LEU A 344 -1.81 -7.45 -8.21
CA LEU A 344 -2.96 -8.16 -7.67
C LEU A 344 -3.90 -7.16 -6.97
N GLY A 345 -5.19 -7.48 -6.91
CA GLY A 345 -6.19 -6.67 -6.20
C GLY A 345 -6.06 -6.71 -4.68
N HIS A 346 -5.17 -7.54 -4.13
CA HIS A 346 -4.75 -7.61 -2.74
C HIS A 346 -3.46 -8.44 -2.63
N GLY A 347 -2.97 -8.67 -1.41
CA GLY A 347 -1.76 -9.47 -1.19
C GLY A 347 -1.88 -10.91 -1.67
N ILE A 348 -0.81 -11.42 -2.28
CA ILE A 348 -0.71 -12.83 -2.72
C ILE A 348 -0.95 -13.79 -1.56
N ASN A 349 -1.67 -14.88 -1.84
CA ASN A 349 -1.99 -15.90 -0.84
C ASN A 349 -0.79 -16.82 -0.58
N GLN A 350 -0.63 -17.23 0.68
CA GLN A 350 0.51 -18.09 1.12
C GLN A 350 0.55 -19.49 0.50
N TRP A 351 -0.54 -19.94 -0.10
CA TRP A 351 -0.67 -21.28 -0.70
C TRP A 351 -0.40 -21.27 -2.21
N VAL A 352 -0.11 -20.11 -2.80
CA VAL A 352 0.19 -19.98 -4.23
C VAL A 352 1.54 -20.64 -4.52
N ASN A 353 1.61 -21.37 -5.65
CA ASN A 353 2.86 -21.83 -6.20
C ASN A 353 3.66 -20.63 -6.76
N PRO A 354 4.96 -20.46 -6.44
CA PRO A 354 5.79 -19.40 -7.01
C PRO A 354 5.77 -19.33 -8.54
N ASP A 355 5.66 -20.46 -9.24
CA ASP A 355 5.58 -20.50 -10.71
C ASP A 355 4.29 -19.86 -11.24
N HIS A 356 3.21 -19.90 -10.46
CA HIS A 356 1.96 -19.21 -10.79
C HIS A 356 2.08 -17.69 -10.66
N ALA A 357 2.80 -17.23 -9.63
CA ALA A 357 3.15 -15.81 -9.52
C ALA A 357 4.03 -15.36 -10.70
N LYS A 358 4.99 -16.21 -11.13
CA LYS A 358 5.79 -15.96 -12.32
C LYS A 358 4.94 -15.86 -13.58
N ALA A 359 3.96 -16.75 -13.75
CA ALA A 359 3.06 -16.73 -14.91
C ALA A 359 2.27 -15.41 -15.04
N PHE A 360 1.86 -14.83 -13.91
CA PHE A 360 1.24 -13.50 -13.88
C PHE A 360 2.20 -12.40 -14.35
N ILE A 361 3.42 -12.35 -13.80
CA ILE A 361 4.41 -11.33 -14.13
C ILE A 361 4.83 -11.43 -15.59
N ASP A 362 5.13 -12.64 -16.06
CA ASP A 362 5.51 -12.89 -17.45
C ASP A 362 4.38 -12.46 -18.41
N ALA A 363 3.12 -12.79 -18.09
CA ALA A 363 1.97 -12.42 -18.91
C ALA A 363 1.78 -10.89 -19.01
N VAL A 364 2.10 -10.15 -17.94
CA VAL A 364 2.08 -8.69 -17.98
C VAL A 364 3.15 -8.15 -18.92
N HIS A 365 4.36 -8.64 -18.84
CA HIS A 365 5.48 -8.17 -19.68
C HIS A 365 5.38 -8.63 -21.14
N GLU A 366 4.72 -9.76 -21.41
CA GLU A 366 4.47 -10.26 -22.77
C GLU A 366 3.33 -9.49 -23.49
N TYR A 367 2.49 -8.79 -22.72
CA TYR A 367 1.38 -8.02 -23.29
C TYR A 367 1.90 -6.81 -24.06
N LYS A 368 1.60 -6.74 -25.35
CA LYS A 368 2.05 -5.64 -26.22
C LYS A 368 1.21 -4.38 -25.98
N LEU A 369 1.87 -3.33 -25.56
CA LEU A 369 1.30 -1.99 -25.45
C LEU A 369 1.00 -1.37 -26.83
#